data_36b62f2e72347ab768f3efd9188b27b6
#
_entry.id   36b62f2e72347ab768f3efd9188b27b6
#
_cell.length_a   1.000
_cell.length_b   1.000
_cell.length_c   1.000
_cell.angle_alpha   90.00
_cell.angle_beta   90.00
_cell.angle_gamma   90.00
#
_symmetry.space_group_name_H-M   'P 1'
#
loop_
_entity.id
_entity.type
_entity.pdbx_description
1 polymer ?
#
loop_
_entity_poly.entity_id
_entity_poly.type
_entity_poly.pdbx_seq_one_letter_code
_entity_poly.pdbx_strand_id
1 'polypeptide(L)' 'MTLRLQINGAPREFASRLTVQGLVAELGVAGKRIAIERNGEIVPRSQYGAVQLADGDKLEVVVAVGGG' A
#
# COMPACT_ATOMS: atom_id res chain seq x y z
N MET A 1 16.04 8.94 3.84
CA MET A 1 15.50 9.13 2.48
C MET A 1 14.01 9.10 2.52
N THR A 2 13.36 10.03 1.83
CA THR A 2 11.92 10.01 1.74
C THR A 2 11.45 9.11 0.61
N LEU A 3 10.31 8.50 0.82
CA LEU A 3 9.66 7.68 -0.18
C LEU A 3 8.37 8.40 -0.59
N ARG A 4 8.23 8.73 -1.85
CA ARG A 4 7.03 9.38 -2.36
C ARG A 4 6.18 8.40 -3.12
N LEU A 5 4.93 8.31 -2.71
CA LEU A 5 3.97 7.41 -3.34
C LEU A 5 2.71 8.18 -3.69
N GLN A 6 1.94 7.65 -4.63
CA GLN A 6 0.57 8.09 -4.82
C GLN A 6 -0.34 7.03 -4.23
N ILE A 7 -1.19 7.43 -3.31
CA ILE A 7 -2.14 6.52 -2.68
C ILE A 7 -3.53 6.97 -3.07
N ASN A 8 -4.21 6.16 -3.88
CA ASN A 8 -5.55 6.48 -4.37
C ASN A 8 -5.60 7.88 -5.00
N GLY A 9 -4.60 8.19 -5.78
CA GLY A 9 -4.52 9.45 -6.50
C GLY A 9 -3.96 10.62 -5.71
N ALA A 10 -3.65 10.45 -4.45
CA ALA A 10 -3.13 11.52 -3.61
C ALA A 10 -1.66 11.27 -3.27
N PRO A 11 -0.79 12.27 -3.43
CA PRO A 11 0.61 12.07 -3.08
C PRO A 11 0.81 12.01 -1.58
N ARG A 12 1.67 11.11 -1.15
CA ARG A 12 2.06 10.98 0.25
C ARG A 12 3.55 10.68 0.35
N GLU A 13 4.17 11.20 1.38
CA GLU A 13 5.58 10.95 1.65
C GLU A 13 5.73 10.17 2.93
N PHE A 14 6.70 9.27 2.93
CA PHE A 14 7.05 8.49 4.10
C PHE A 14 8.54 8.66 4.39
N ALA A 15 8.90 8.59 5.65
CA ALA A 15 10.25 8.91 6.07
C ALA A 15 11.29 7.86 5.71
N SER A 16 10.85 6.66 5.40
CA SER A 16 11.78 5.57 5.13
C SER A 16 11.20 4.62 4.09
N ARG A 17 12.02 3.67 3.69
CA ARG A 17 11.58 2.62 2.77
C ARG A 17 10.47 1.80 3.41
N LEU A 18 9.54 1.38 2.56
CA LEU A 18 8.44 0.55 2.99
C LEU A 18 8.26 -0.64 2.07
N THR A 19 7.85 -1.75 2.64
CA THR A 19 7.21 -2.82 1.88
C THR A 19 5.72 -2.51 1.80
N VAL A 20 4.98 -3.28 1.01
CA VAL A 20 3.53 -3.15 0.99
C VAL A 20 2.96 -3.41 2.39
N GLN A 21 3.53 -4.37 3.12
CA GLN A 21 3.11 -4.65 4.50
C GLN A 21 3.32 -3.42 5.39
N GLY A 22 4.46 -2.75 5.25
CA GLY A 22 4.74 -1.54 6.00
C GLY A 22 3.78 -0.41 5.67
N LEU A 23 3.42 -0.28 4.40
CA LEU A 23 2.44 0.73 3.98
C LEU A 23 1.08 0.45 4.62
N VAL A 24 0.65 -0.80 4.64
CA VAL A 24 -0.62 -1.20 5.25
C VAL A 24 -0.66 -0.79 6.72
N ALA A 25 0.46 -0.99 7.43
CA ALA A 25 0.56 -0.58 8.82
C ALA A 25 0.49 0.95 8.96
N GLU A 26 1.19 1.68 8.09
CA GLU A 26 1.19 3.14 8.12
C GLU A 26 -0.19 3.73 7.82
N LEU A 27 -0.96 3.08 6.97
CA LEU A 27 -2.30 3.54 6.64
C LEU A 27 -3.35 3.14 7.68
N GLY A 28 -2.96 2.31 8.64
CA GLY A 28 -3.87 1.88 9.69
C GLY A 28 -4.93 0.90 9.23
N VAL A 29 -4.67 0.18 8.16
CA VAL A 29 -5.64 -0.79 7.62
C VAL A 29 -5.21 -2.24 7.81
N ALA A 30 -4.19 -2.46 8.62
CA ALA A 30 -3.76 -3.82 8.94
C ALA A 30 -4.90 -4.56 9.63
N GLY A 31 -5.08 -5.81 9.25
CA GLY A 31 -6.16 -6.62 9.79
C GLY A 31 -7.51 -6.44 9.12
N LYS A 32 -7.63 -5.47 8.23
CA LYS A 32 -8.85 -5.29 7.45
C LYS A 32 -8.75 -6.04 6.14
N ARG A 33 -9.90 -6.26 5.53
CA ARG A 33 -9.92 -6.84 4.18
C ARG A 33 -9.56 -5.72 3.21
N ILE A 34 -8.42 -5.87 2.57
CA ILE A 34 -7.94 -4.87 1.64
C ILE A 34 -7.50 -5.54 0.35
N ALA A 35 -7.60 -4.77 -0.72
CA ALA A 35 -7.01 -5.13 -2.01
C ALA A 35 -6.05 -4.02 -2.37
N ILE A 36 -4.87 -4.38 -2.82
CA ILE A 36 -3.85 -3.42 -3.20
C ILE A 36 -3.40 -3.68 -4.62
N GLU A 37 -3.40 -2.61 -5.41
CA GLU A 37 -2.77 -2.62 -6.73
C GLU A 37 -1.57 -1.71 -6.68
N ARG A 38 -0.50 -2.15 -7.31
CA ARG A 38 0.72 -1.36 -7.46
C ARG A 38 0.99 -1.20 -8.94
N ASN A 39 0.95 0.04 -9.40
CA ASN A 39 1.17 0.38 -10.82
C ASN A 39 0.28 -0.45 -11.75
N GLY A 40 -0.96 -0.65 -11.34
CA GLY A 40 -1.95 -1.37 -12.14
C GLY A 40 -2.00 -2.87 -11.94
N GLU A 41 -1.14 -3.41 -11.08
CA GLU A 41 -1.11 -4.84 -10.85
C GLU A 41 -1.49 -5.19 -9.43
N ILE A 42 -2.32 -6.20 -9.27
CA ILE A 42 -2.73 -6.68 -7.94
C ILE A 42 -1.51 -7.26 -7.21
N VAL A 43 -1.36 -6.88 -5.96
CA VAL A 43 -0.35 -7.47 -5.08
C VAL A 43 -1.05 -8.53 -4.22
N PRO A 44 -0.69 -9.80 -4.35
CA PRO A 44 -1.26 -10.84 -3.50
C PRO A 44 -0.89 -10.61 -2.04
N ARG A 45 -1.81 -10.91 -1.15
CA ARG A 45 -1.57 -10.73 0.28
C ARG A 45 -0.32 -11.47 0.76
N SER A 46 -0.08 -12.66 0.23
CA SER A 46 1.08 -13.45 0.61
C SER A 46 2.40 -12.78 0.26
N GLN A 47 2.38 -11.75 -0.57
CA GLN A 47 3.59 -11.06 -0.99
C GLN A 47 3.75 -9.68 -0.38
N TYR A 48 2.86 -9.27 0.49
CA TYR A 48 2.91 -7.93 1.07
C TYR A 48 4.24 -7.64 1.77
N GLY A 49 4.82 -8.64 2.42
CA GLY A 49 6.09 -8.45 3.11
C GLY A 49 7.31 -8.52 2.19
N ALA A 50 7.14 -9.02 0.97
CA ALA A 50 8.25 -9.19 0.04
C ALA A 50 8.33 -8.06 -1.00
N VAL A 51 7.25 -7.33 -1.22
CA VAL A 51 7.22 -6.29 -2.26
C VAL A 51 7.71 -4.98 -1.68
N GLN A 52 8.87 -4.54 -2.15
CA GLN A 52 9.44 -3.25 -1.79
C GLN A 52 8.83 -2.16 -2.65
N LEU A 53 8.35 -1.11 -2.03
CA LEU A 53 7.84 0.04 -2.76
C LEU A 53 8.97 0.93 -3.21
N ALA A 54 8.78 1.57 -4.35
CA ALA A 54 9.77 2.47 -4.93
C ALA A 54 9.17 3.86 -5.09
N ASP A 55 10.06 4.83 -5.10
CA ASP A 55 9.67 6.22 -5.28
C ASP A 55 8.87 6.38 -6.58
N GLY A 56 7.73 7.03 -6.48
CA GLY A 56 6.86 7.23 -7.65
C GLY A 56 5.83 6.14 -7.87
N ASP A 57 5.83 5.10 -7.06
CA ASP A 57 4.84 4.04 -7.21
C ASP A 57 3.42 4.58 -7.00
N LYS A 58 2.50 4.04 -7.77
CA LYS A 58 1.07 4.36 -7.64
C LYS A 58 0.36 3.17 -7.04
N LEU A 59 -0.23 3.40 -5.89
CA LEU A 59 -0.94 2.38 -5.14
C LEU A 59 -2.43 2.70 -5.11
N GLU A 60 -3.23 1.67 -5.35
CA GLU A 60 -4.66 1.73 -5.08
C GLU A 60 -4.96 0.81 -3.93
N VAL A 61 -5.53 1.37 -2.88
CA VAL A 61 -5.85 0.61 -1.68
C VAL A 61 -7.35 0.67 -1.47
N VAL A 62 -8.00 -0.47 -1.57
CA VAL A 62 -9.44 -0.58 -1.39
C VAL A 62 -9.70 -1.38 -0.13
N VAL A 63 -10.46 -0.80 0.77
CA VAL A 63 -10.87 -1.49 1.99
C VAL A 63 -12.29 -1.99 1.78
N ALA A 64 -12.49 -3.28 1.91
CA ALA A 64 -13.81 -3.85 1.81
C ALA A 64 -14.62 -3.45 3.02
N VAL A 65 -15.75 -2.82 2.76
CA VAL A 65 -16.63 -2.39 3.82
C VAL A 65 -17.75 -3.38 3.91
N GLY A 66 -18.07 -3.71 5.02
CA GLY A 66 -19.10 -4.46 5.13
C GLY A 66 -19.23 -5.58 5.73
N GLY A 67 -19.89 -5.81 5.65
CA GLY A 67 -20.38 -6.49 6.19
C GLY A 67 -20.64 -7.67 6.69
N GLY A 68 -20.25 -7.96 7.21
CA GLY A 68 -20.62 -9.09 7.74
C GLY A 68 -20.11 -10.09 7.97
#